data_cec18d8b5d0a8033abd1e9ae82a39002
#
_entry.id   cec18d8b5d0a8033abd1e9ae82a39002
#
_cell.length_a   1.000
_cell.length_b   1.000
_cell.length_c   1.000
_cell.angle_alpha   90.00
_cell.angle_beta   90.00
_cell.angle_gamma   90.00
#
_symmetry.space_group_name_H-M   'P 1'
#
loop_
_entity.id
_entity.type
_entity.pdbx_description
1 polymer ?
#
loop_
_entity_poly.entity_id
_entity_poly.type
_entity_poly.pdbx_seq_one_letter_code
_entity_poly.pdbx_strand_id
1 'polypeptide(L)'
;QEAHLRFGPRWRVLRSTAYGSGEGLAELALGEAFAADLREGYRLHPALLDLATGWAMELIGGYRPDHLWVPVSYGTVRVAGPLPARIMSWVRLNGAATAEGPTATFDVTLTDPEGRVLVEVEGFSIRRLEGGFGSAAAPRAAEVEFLDRGAAAQPLSPAEERLAHNLGQGIRPDR
;
A
#
# COMPACT_ATOMS: atom_id res chain seq x y z
N GLN A 1 0.56 -11.50 4.25
CA GLN A 1 -0.46 -10.46 4.58
C GLN A 1 -1.89 -10.94 4.29
N GLU A 2 -2.11 -11.76 3.27
CA GLU A 2 -3.46 -12.27 2.93
C GLU A 2 -4.11 -13.10 4.04
N ALA A 3 -3.33 -13.63 4.98
CA ALA A 3 -3.87 -14.30 6.17
C ALA A 3 -4.68 -13.37 7.08
N HIS A 4 -4.39 -12.07 7.04
CA HIS A 4 -4.98 -11.06 7.92
C HIS A 4 -5.86 -10.03 7.19
N LEU A 5 -5.60 -9.80 5.89
CA LEU A 5 -6.27 -8.77 5.09
C LEU A 5 -6.77 -9.38 3.77
N ARG A 6 -8.03 -9.10 3.43
CA ARG A 6 -8.61 -9.47 2.13
C ARG A 6 -8.49 -8.27 1.19
N PHE A 7 -7.54 -8.34 0.28
CA PHE A 7 -7.43 -7.35 -0.78
C PHE A 7 -8.39 -7.63 -1.92
N GLY A 8 -8.96 -6.58 -2.49
CA GLY A 8 -9.77 -6.68 -3.71
C GLY A 8 -8.94 -7.07 -4.94
N PRO A 9 -9.60 -7.40 -6.07
CA PRO A 9 -8.92 -7.91 -7.27
C PRO A 9 -7.90 -6.91 -7.86
N ARG A 10 -8.05 -5.61 -7.61
CA ARG A 10 -7.10 -4.57 -8.05
C ARG A 10 -5.72 -4.74 -7.40
N TRP A 11 -5.64 -5.31 -6.19
CA TRP A 11 -4.38 -5.57 -5.47
C TRP A 11 -3.70 -6.88 -5.85
N ARG A 12 -4.26 -7.67 -6.75
CA ARG A 12 -3.63 -8.90 -7.25
C ARG A 12 -2.60 -8.58 -8.33
N VAL A 13 -1.58 -7.82 -7.96
CA VAL A 13 -0.56 -7.32 -8.90
C VAL A 13 0.75 -8.12 -8.85
N LEU A 14 1.05 -8.81 -7.76
CA LEU A 14 2.27 -9.62 -7.63
C LEU A 14 2.25 -10.81 -8.59
N ARG A 15 3.28 -10.95 -9.41
CA ARG A 15 3.40 -12.01 -10.43
C ARG A 15 4.44 -13.05 -10.08
N SER A 16 5.63 -12.60 -9.70
CA SER A 16 6.74 -13.48 -9.33
C SER A 16 7.60 -12.82 -8.28
N THR A 17 8.30 -13.64 -7.49
CA THR A 17 9.25 -13.21 -6.49
C THR A 17 10.51 -14.07 -6.56
N ALA A 18 11.66 -13.46 -6.32
CA ALA A 18 12.94 -14.13 -6.13
C ALA A 18 13.65 -13.51 -4.93
N TYR A 19 14.31 -14.34 -4.14
CA TYR A 19 15.01 -13.92 -2.93
C TYR A 19 16.48 -14.23 -3.01
N GLY A 20 17.31 -13.27 -2.59
CA GLY A 20 18.73 -13.38 -2.37
C GLY A 20 19.08 -13.20 -0.89
N SER A 21 20.35 -12.96 -0.62
CA SER A 21 20.82 -12.72 0.76
C SER A 21 20.54 -11.27 1.17
N GLY A 22 19.48 -11.05 1.96
CA GLY A 22 19.08 -9.73 2.43
C GLY A 22 18.41 -8.85 1.38
N GLU A 23 18.09 -9.41 0.24
CA GLU A 23 17.41 -8.71 -0.87
C GLU A 23 16.41 -9.60 -1.59
N GLY A 24 15.51 -8.99 -2.33
CA GLY A 24 14.56 -9.69 -3.16
C GLY A 24 14.13 -8.86 -4.36
N LEU A 25 13.71 -9.54 -5.41
CA LEU A 25 13.19 -8.96 -6.63
C LEU A 25 11.80 -9.53 -6.90
N ALA A 26 10.85 -8.65 -7.19
CA ALA A 26 9.51 -9.03 -7.61
C ALA A 26 9.12 -8.38 -8.91
N GLU A 27 8.32 -9.09 -9.68
CA GLU A 27 7.57 -8.54 -10.79
C GLU A 27 6.14 -8.26 -10.35
N LEU A 28 5.66 -7.05 -10.63
CA LEU A 28 4.28 -6.65 -10.41
C LEU A 28 3.65 -6.17 -11.70
N ALA A 29 2.39 -6.56 -11.93
CA ALA A 29 1.64 -6.11 -13.10
C ALA A 29 0.18 -5.86 -12.73
N LEU A 30 -0.30 -4.68 -13.09
CA LEU A 30 -1.72 -4.33 -12.97
C LEU A 30 -2.55 -5.23 -13.90
N GLY A 31 -3.67 -5.74 -13.40
CA GLY A 31 -4.57 -6.54 -14.23
C GLY A 31 -5.19 -5.71 -15.36
N GLU A 32 -5.40 -6.29 -16.51
CA GLU A 32 -5.94 -5.61 -17.71
C GLU A 32 -7.27 -4.86 -17.42
N ALA A 33 -8.13 -5.46 -16.59
CA ALA A 33 -9.39 -4.85 -16.18
C ALA A 33 -9.21 -3.49 -15.44
N PHE A 34 -8.02 -3.22 -14.95
CA PHE A 34 -7.67 -1.99 -14.21
C PHE A 34 -6.70 -1.09 -14.97
N ALA A 35 -6.37 -1.40 -16.20
CA ALA A 35 -5.45 -0.60 -17.03
C ALA A 35 -5.97 0.84 -17.25
N ALA A 36 -7.28 1.05 -17.15
CA ALA A 36 -7.89 2.38 -17.24
C ALA A 36 -7.45 3.30 -16.08
N ASP A 37 -7.16 2.75 -14.91
CA ASP A 37 -6.75 3.52 -13.73
C ASP A 37 -5.50 4.35 -14.00
N LEU A 38 -4.58 3.88 -14.85
CA LEU A 38 -3.35 4.60 -15.21
C LEU A 38 -3.64 5.90 -16.01
N ARG A 39 -4.80 6.00 -16.64
CA ARG A 39 -5.22 7.20 -17.37
C ARG A 39 -5.90 8.23 -16.48
N GLU A 40 -6.24 7.85 -15.24
CA GLU A 40 -6.87 8.72 -14.25
C GLU A 40 -5.87 9.68 -13.55
N GLY A 41 -4.62 9.72 -14.03
CA GLY A 41 -3.60 10.67 -13.57
C GLY A 41 -2.78 10.21 -12.36
N TYR A 42 -2.90 8.95 -11.92
CA TYR A 42 -2.02 8.40 -10.89
C TYR A 42 -0.56 8.32 -11.38
N ARG A 43 0.32 9.06 -10.74
CA ARG A 43 1.77 8.89 -10.95
C ARG A 43 2.28 7.60 -10.29
N LEU A 44 1.75 7.31 -9.10
CA LEU A 44 2.04 6.10 -8.32
C LEU A 44 0.72 5.37 -8.10
N HIS A 45 0.45 4.36 -8.95
CA HIS A 45 -0.78 3.59 -8.81
C HIS A 45 -0.82 2.90 -7.43
N PRO A 46 -1.89 3.09 -6.62
CA PRO A 46 -1.91 2.65 -5.22
C PRO A 46 -1.62 1.16 -5.04
N ALA A 47 -2.25 0.29 -5.82
CA ALA A 47 -2.05 -1.15 -5.68
C ALA A 47 -0.64 -1.60 -6.08
N LEU A 48 -0.01 -0.93 -7.07
CA LEU A 48 1.37 -1.21 -7.44
C LEU A 48 2.33 -0.77 -6.35
N LEU A 49 2.18 0.46 -5.83
CA LEU A 49 3.07 0.99 -4.80
C LEU A 49 2.97 0.20 -3.49
N ASP A 50 1.74 -0.07 -3.03
CA ASP A 50 1.48 -0.80 -1.79
C ASP A 50 2.12 -2.18 -1.81
N LEU A 51 1.84 -2.97 -2.85
CA LEU A 51 2.43 -4.30 -2.97
C LEU A 51 3.93 -4.26 -3.28
N ALA A 52 4.41 -3.26 -4.06
CA ALA A 52 5.83 -3.15 -4.39
C ALA A 52 6.70 -2.85 -3.16
N THR A 53 6.17 -2.23 -2.12
CA THR A 53 6.89 -1.98 -0.86
C THR A 53 6.64 -3.08 0.18
N GLY A 54 5.50 -3.76 0.14
CA GLY A 54 5.04 -4.65 1.21
C GLY A 54 5.18 -6.16 0.96
N TRP A 55 5.77 -6.61 -0.16
CA TRP A 55 5.83 -8.05 -0.50
C TRP A 55 6.97 -8.81 0.17
N ALA A 56 8.07 -8.14 0.53
CA ALA A 56 9.34 -8.78 0.86
C ALA A 56 9.49 -9.17 2.34
N MET A 57 8.41 -9.54 3.00
CA MET A 57 8.41 -9.92 4.42
C MET A 57 9.32 -11.11 4.74
N GLU A 58 9.53 -12.02 3.79
CA GLU A 58 10.38 -13.20 3.96
C GLU A 58 11.88 -12.86 4.14
N LEU A 59 12.27 -11.61 3.86
CA LEU A 59 13.61 -11.11 4.18
C LEU A 59 13.82 -10.88 5.68
N ILE A 60 12.75 -10.83 6.47
CA ILE A 60 12.81 -10.73 7.93
C ILE A 60 13.18 -12.11 8.46
N GLY A 61 14.31 -12.22 9.18
CA GLY A 61 14.78 -13.50 9.72
C GLY A 61 13.73 -14.16 10.62
N GLY A 62 13.35 -15.39 10.31
CA GLY A 62 12.32 -16.13 11.06
C GLY A 62 10.88 -15.65 10.83
N TYR A 63 10.63 -14.90 9.78
CA TYR A 63 9.27 -14.42 9.44
C TYR A 63 8.25 -15.57 9.43
N ARG A 64 7.09 -15.28 10.05
CA ARG A 64 5.91 -16.13 10.02
C ARG A 64 4.68 -15.29 9.71
N PRO A 65 3.70 -15.81 8.97
CA PRO A 65 2.49 -15.07 8.61
C PRO A 65 1.45 -14.95 9.74
N ASP A 66 1.82 -15.27 10.98
CA ASP A 66 0.98 -15.24 12.17
C ASP A 66 0.82 -13.83 12.78
N HIS A 67 1.63 -12.88 12.37
CA HIS A 67 1.56 -11.49 12.79
C HIS A 67 1.31 -10.56 11.60
N LEU A 68 0.53 -9.52 11.83
CA LEU A 68 0.36 -8.45 10.86
C LEU A 68 1.50 -7.43 11.00
N TRP A 69 2.15 -7.15 9.88
CA TRP A 69 3.10 -6.07 9.75
C TRP A 69 2.46 -4.93 8.98
N VAL A 70 2.58 -3.72 9.49
CA VAL A 70 1.97 -2.53 8.89
C VAL A 70 3.01 -1.48 8.57
N PRO A 71 2.85 -0.74 7.47
CA PRO A 71 3.66 0.44 7.16
C PRO A 71 3.57 1.48 8.28
N VAL A 72 4.71 2.06 8.64
CA VAL A 72 4.79 3.12 9.66
C VAL A 72 5.34 4.41 9.07
N SER A 73 6.41 4.31 8.28
CA SER A 73 7.06 5.49 7.71
C SER A 73 7.84 5.20 6.44
N TYR A 74 8.04 6.24 5.68
CA TYR A 74 8.98 6.33 4.57
C TYR A 74 10.01 7.40 4.94
N GLY A 75 11.28 7.08 4.91
CA GLY A 75 12.35 8.03 5.19
C GLY A 75 12.48 9.05 4.07
N THR A 76 12.81 8.58 2.87
CA THR A 76 12.88 9.41 1.66
C THR A 76 12.19 8.69 0.51
N VAL A 77 11.41 9.42 -0.28
CA VAL A 77 10.81 8.93 -1.52
C VAL A 77 11.21 9.85 -2.67
N ARG A 78 11.87 9.30 -3.69
CA ARG A 78 12.22 10.02 -4.92
C ARG A 78 11.44 9.44 -6.08
N VAL A 79 10.73 10.27 -6.82
CA VAL A 79 9.88 9.87 -7.95
C VAL A 79 10.44 10.48 -9.23
N ALA A 80 11.10 9.67 -10.06
CA ALA A 80 11.65 10.07 -11.34
C ALA A 80 10.60 9.98 -12.47
N GLY A 81 9.62 9.07 -12.35
CA GLY A 81 8.58 8.89 -13.36
C GLY A 81 7.33 8.21 -12.82
N PRO A 82 6.23 8.20 -13.60
CA PRO A 82 5.03 7.45 -13.25
C PRO A 82 5.26 5.95 -13.36
N LEU A 83 4.57 5.18 -12.53
CA LEU A 83 4.60 3.72 -12.63
C LEU A 83 3.77 3.25 -13.83
N PRO A 84 4.35 2.47 -14.76
CA PRO A 84 3.61 1.79 -15.82
C PRO A 84 2.80 0.61 -15.25
N ALA A 85 2.00 -0.05 -16.11
CA ALA A 85 1.22 -1.23 -15.72
C ALA A 85 2.06 -2.39 -15.20
N ARG A 86 3.31 -2.50 -15.62
CA ARG A 86 4.27 -3.55 -15.24
C ARG A 86 5.53 -2.91 -14.71
N ILE A 87 5.96 -3.34 -13.53
CA ILE A 87 7.13 -2.83 -12.83
C ILE A 87 7.93 -3.97 -12.20
N MET A 88 9.21 -3.70 -11.94
CA MET A 88 10.05 -4.53 -11.08
C MET A 88 10.21 -3.82 -9.74
N SER A 89 10.21 -4.56 -8.65
CA SER A 89 10.47 -4.07 -7.29
C SER A 89 11.68 -4.80 -6.73
N TRP A 90 12.77 -4.08 -6.54
CA TRP A 90 13.94 -4.57 -5.84
C TRP A 90 13.94 -4.04 -4.42
N VAL A 91 13.82 -4.95 -3.46
CA VAL A 91 13.76 -4.66 -2.02
C VAL A 91 15.01 -5.17 -1.34
N ARG A 92 15.62 -4.35 -0.51
CA ARG A 92 16.79 -4.69 0.30
C ARG A 92 16.46 -4.46 1.77
N LEU A 93 16.79 -5.44 2.61
CA LEU A 93 16.68 -5.29 4.05
C LEU A 93 17.76 -4.31 4.55
N ASN A 94 17.34 -3.24 5.21
CA ASN A 94 18.24 -2.23 5.77
C ASN A 94 18.51 -2.56 7.25
N GLY A 95 19.69 -3.07 7.51
CA GLY A 95 20.07 -3.57 8.83
C GLY A 95 19.59 -4.99 9.11
N ALA A 96 19.68 -5.42 10.36
CA ALA A 96 19.19 -6.72 10.80
C ALA A 96 17.74 -6.60 11.30
N ALA A 97 16.88 -7.47 10.83
CA ALA A 97 15.51 -7.60 11.33
C ALA A 97 15.18 -9.08 11.59
N THR A 98 14.50 -9.33 12.70
CA THR A 98 14.00 -10.67 13.06
C THR A 98 12.50 -10.63 13.35
N ALA A 99 11.85 -11.77 13.26
CA ALA A 99 10.42 -11.89 13.53
C ALA A 99 10.04 -11.53 14.96
N GLU A 100 10.95 -11.65 15.91
CA GLU A 100 10.79 -11.26 17.32
C GLU A 100 10.94 -9.75 17.52
N GLY A 101 11.63 -9.06 16.58
CA GLY A 101 11.79 -7.62 16.61
C GLY A 101 10.47 -6.88 16.31
N PRO A 102 10.29 -5.67 16.84
CA PRO A 102 9.06 -4.92 16.64
C PRO A 102 8.99 -4.23 15.26
N THR A 103 10.13 -4.04 14.58
CA THR A 103 10.22 -3.27 13.34
C THR A 103 11.19 -3.91 12.35
N ALA A 104 10.97 -3.64 11.07
CA ALA A 104 11.92 -3.90 9.99
C ALA A 104 11.96 -2.70 9.05
N THR A 105 13.11 -2.45 8.45
CA THR A 105 13.32 -1.33 7.53
C THR A 105 13.90 -1.84 6.22
N PHE A 106 13.42 -1.29 5.11
CA PHE A 106 13.82 -1.69 3.78
C PHE A 106 14.14 -0.47 2.92
N ASP A 107 15.01 -0.66 1.94
CA ASP A 107 15.17 0.24 0.81
C ASP A 107 14.56 -0.42 -0.42
N VAL A 108 13.79 0.33 -1.19
CA VAL A 108 13.04 -0.18 -2.34
C VAL A 108 13.34 0.63 -3.58
N THR A 109 13.67 -0.06 -4.67
CA THR A 109 13.84 0.55 -5.98
C THR A 109 12.82 -0.04 -6.94
N LEU A 110 11.98 0.83 -7.54
CA LEU A 110 11.00 0.43 -8.54
C LEU A 110 11.50 0.83 -9.93
N THR A 111 11.47 -0.11 -10.86
CA THR A 111 11.87 0.13 -12.25
C THR A 111 10.77 -0.25 -13.22
N ASP A 112 10.87 0.23 -14.46
CA ASP A 112 10.17 -0.39 -15.57
C ASP A 112 10.81 -1.76 -15.92
N PRO A 113 10.21 -2.55 -16.82
CA PRO A 113 10.76 -3.85 -17.23
C PRO A 113 12.14 -3.75 -17.89
N GLU A 114 12.50 -2.59 -18.44
CA GLU A 114 13.78 -2.30 -19.07
C GLU A 114 14.86 -1.90 -18.06
N GLY A 115 14.52 -1.79 -16.77
CA GLY A 115 15.44 -1.50 -15.68
C GLY A 115 15.66 0.00 -15.40
N ARG A 116 14.88 0.89 -16.05
CA ARG A 116 14.95 2.32 -15.73
C ARG A 116 14.30 2.59 -14.39
N VAL A 117 15.03 3.26 -13.48
CA VAL A 117 14.54 3.61 -12.15
C VAL A 117 13.42 4.66 -12.25
N LEU A 118 12.29 4.37 -11.62
CA LEU A 118 11.10 5.22 -11.57
C LEU A 118 10.85 5.77 -10.17
N VAL A 119 11.07 4.95 -9.14
CA VAL A 119 10.88 5.34 -7.74
C VAL A 119 11.98 4.73 -6.89
N GLU A 120 12.53 5.53 -5.99
CA GLU A 120 13.42 5.06 -4.94
C GLU A 120 12.81 5.41 -3.58
N VAL A 121 12.79 4.45 -2.70
CA VAL A 121 12.35 4.60 -1.32
C VAL A 121 13.49 4.17 -0.41
N GLU A 122 13.95 5.08 0.42
CA GLU A 122 14.94 4.81 1.47
C GLU A 122 14.25 4.81 2.83
N GLY A 123 14.52 3.80 3.64
CA GLY A 123 14.00 3.73 5.00
C GLY A 123 12.48 3.49 5.07
N PHE A 124 11.94 2.64 4.20
CA PHE A 124 10.58 2.14 4.37
C PHE A 124 10.50 1.27 5.62
N SER A 125 9.84 1.75 6.66
CA SER A 125 9.75 1.05 7.92
C SER A 125 8.37 0.45 8.13
N ILE A 126 8.36 -0.80 8.58
CA ILE A 126 7.16 -1.53 8.96
C ILE A 126 7.26 -1.95 10.42
N ARG A 127 6.12 -2.14 11.05
CA ARG A 127 6.01 -2.55 12.46
C ARG A 127 5.12 -3.77 12.58
N ARG A 128 5.57 -4.73 13.40
CA ARG A 128 4.75 -5.84 13.83
C ARG A 128 3.70 -5.36 14.83
N LEU A 129 2.45 -5.69 14.58
CA LEU A 129 1.38 -5.45 15.55
C LEU A 129 1.38 -6.59 16.57
N GLU A 130 1.51 -6.22 17.85
CA GLU A 130 1.31 -7.12 18.98
C GLU A 130 -0.18 -7.30 19.25
N GLY A 131 -0.59 -8.52 19.48
CA GLY A 131 -1.99 -8.90 19.59
C GLY A 131 -2.49 -9.42 18.25
N GLY A 132 -2.64 -10.75 18.14
CA GLY A 132 -3.40 -11.29 17.02
C GLY A 132 -4.71 -10.50 16.95
N PHE A 133 -5.15 -10.14 15.76
CA PHE A 133 -6.56 -9.88 15.58
C PHE A 133 -7.23 -11.18 16.01
N GLY A 134 -7.57 -11.24 17.31
CA GLY A 134 -8.42 -12.31 17.78
C GLY A 134 -9.51 -12.41 16.76
N SER A 135 -9.89 -13.60 16.38
CA SER A 135 -11.04 -13.86 15.54
C SER A 135 -12.20 -12.99 16.06
N ALA A 136 -12.13 -11.72 15.75
CA ALA A 136 -13.29 -10.86 15.83
C ALA A 136 -14.23 -11.54 14.86
N ALA A 137 -15.25 -12.17 15.39
CA ALA A 137 -16.37 -12.66 14.62
C ALA A 137 -16.59 -11.64 13.52
N ALA A 138 -16.56 -12.11 12.27
CA ALA A 138 -16.64 -11.25 11.10
C ALA A 138 -17.58 -10.11 11.46
N PRO A 139 -17.17 -8.84 11.35
CA PRO A 139 -18.05 -7.77 11.77
C PRO A 139 -19.37 -8.10 11.11
N ARG A 140 -20.40 -8.41 11.91
CA ARG A 140 -21.76 -8.45 11.41
C ARG A 140 -21.82 -7.21 10.55
N ALA A 141 -22.15 -7.39 9.27
CA ALA A 141 -22.36 -6.26 8.39
C ALA A 141 -23.04 -5.22 9.26
N ALA A 142 -22.28 -4.20 9.66
CA ALA A 142 -22.89 -3.10 10.35
C ALA A 142 -23.91 -2.67 9.33
N GLU A 143 -25.16 -2.95 9.62
CA GLU A 143 -26.25 -2.34 8.93
C GLU A 143 -25.90 -0.87 9.06
N VAL A 144 -25.42 -0.28 7.98
CA VAL A 144 -25.22 1.15 7.89
C VAL A 144 -26.64 1.65 7.87
N GLU A 145 -27.20 1.81 9.06
CA GLU A 145 -28.39 2.59 9.25
C GLU A 145 -27.98 3.97 8.75
N PHE A 146 -28.30 4.26 7.50
CA PHE A 146 -28.36 5.63 7.06
C PHE A 146 -29.36 6.25 8.02
N LEU A 147 -28.84 6.95 9.04
CA LEU A 147 -29.66 7.82 9.85
C LEU A 147 -30.31 8.77 8.84
N ASP A 148 -31.54 8.45 8.46
CA ASP A 148 -32.42 9.35 7.78
C ASP A 148 -32.53 10.55 8.74
N ARG A 149 -31.66 11.51 8.57
CA ARG A 149 -31.74 12.79 9.28
C ARG A 149 -32.94 13.50 8.72
N GLY A 150 -34.10 13.05 9.20
CA GLY A 150 -35.35 13.72 8.98
C GLY A 150 -35.17 15.21 9.22
N ALA A 151 -35.30 15.94 8.17
CA ALA A 151 -35.72 17.34 8.07
C ALA A 151 -35.36 18.30 9.21
N ALA A 152 -34.07 18.44 9.57
CA ALA A 152 -33.49 19.66 10.15
C ALA A 152 -31.99 19.58 9.93
N ALA A 153 -31.55 19.65 8.67
CA ALA A 153 -30.15 19.83 8.35
C ALA A 153 -29.67 21.14 8.97
N GLN A 154 -28.93 21.04 10.06
CA GLN A 154 -28.14 22.19 10.51
C GLN A 154 -27.21 22.59 9.36
N PRO A 155 -27.10 23.87 9.04
CA PRO A 155 -26.18 24.32 8.02
C PRO A 155 -24.78 23.84 8.35
N LEU A 156 -24.10 23.29 7.34
CA LEU A 156 -22.72 22.83 7.47
C LEU A 156 -21.86 23.98 7.99
N SER A 157 -20.93 23.68 8.87
CA SER A 157 -19.91 24.65 9.26
C SER A 157 -19.04 25.02 8.03
N PRO A 158 -18.39 26.19 8.00
CA PRO A 158 -17.51 26.57 6.88
C PRO A 158 -16.38 25.59 6.60
N ALA A 159 -16.00 24.75 7.56
CA ALA A 159 -15.03 23.68 7.39
C ALA A 159 -15.63 22.46 6.69
N GLU A 160 -16.86 22.08 7.06
CA GLU A 160 -17.61 20.99 6.44
C GLU A 160 -18.03 21.34 5.02
N GLU A 161 -18.40 22.59 4.74
CA GLU A 161 -18.69 23.06 3.38
C GLU A 161 -17.47 22.99 2.48
N ARG A 162 -16.28 23.39 2.98
CA ARG A 162 -15.02 23.26 2.24
C ARG A 162 -14.67 21.79 1.99
N LEU A 163 -14.87 20.91 2.96
CA LEU A 163 -14.62 19.48 2.81
C LEU A 163 -15.58 18.87 1.78
N ALA A 164 -16.88 19.18 1.87
CA ALA A 164 -17.89 18.72 0.92
C ALA A 164 -17.62 19.22 -0.50
N HIS A 165 -17.20 20.49 -0.64
CA HIS A 165 -16.81 21.08 -1.91
C HIS A 165 -15.60 20.36 -2.53
N ASN A 166 -14.56 20.10 -1.72
CA ASN A 166 -13.35 19.42 -2.19
C ASN A 166 -13.60 17.95 -2.55
N LEU A 167 -14.46 17.25 -1.81
CA LEU A 167 -14.85 15.86 -2.11
C LEU A 167 -15.72 15.79 -3.38
N GLY A 168 -16.58 16.79 -3.60
CA GLY A 168 -17.46 16.86 -4.78
C GLY A 168 -16.76 17.30 -6.08
N GLN A 169 -15.62 18.01 -5.97
CA GLN A 169 -14.88 18.53 -7.13
C GLN A 169 -13.76 17.59 -7.59
N GLY A 170 -13.47 16.51 -6.85
CA GLY A 170 -12.24 15.72 -7.04
C GLY A 170 -11.02 16.62 -6.88
N ILE A 171 -10.07 16.25 -6.04
CA ILE A 171 -8.83 17.01 -5.83
C ILE A 171 -8.17 17.22 -7.20
N ARG A 172 -8.28 18.41 -7.77
CA ARG A 172 -7.50 18.79 -8.95
C ARG A 172 -6.10 19.11 -8.45
N PRO A 173 -5.05 18.45 -8.97
CA PRO A 173 -3.69 18.89 -8.67
C PRO A 173 -3.54 20.30 -9.24
N ASP A 174 -3.15 21.23 -8.38
CA ASP A 174 -2.72 22.56 -8.81
C ASP A 174 -1.57 22.42 -9.81
N ARG A 175 -1.62 23.24 -10.84
CA ARG A 175 -0.66 23.34 -11.94
C ARG A 175 0.70 23.84 -11.48
#